data_2ce52964dfddadaa4114e9b106ef04f3
#
_entry.id   2ce52964dfddadaa4114e9b106ef04f3
#
_cell.length_a   1.000
_cell.length_b   1.000
_cell.length_c   1.000
_cell.angle_alpha   90.00
_cell.angle_beta   90.00
_cell.angle_gamma   90.00
#
_symmetry.space_group_name_H-M   'P 1'
#
loop_
_entity.id
_entity.type
_entity.pdbx_description
1 polymer ?
#
loop_
_entity_poly.entity_id
_entity_poly.type
_entity_poly.pdbx_seq_one_letter_code
_entity_poly.pdbx_strand_id
1 'polypeptide(L)'
;MSLDELIDQIPAYAKDLKLNFSSLTKQQTELTPQQLWGTVVASAIASRNARFTEAALSDAAVQLSPQGLEAAKSAAAIMGMNNIYYRFTHLAKNEKYATLPTRLRMNVIRTHGIEQVDFELWCTAVSAINGCGACIDSHEQVLRQKGFSEEQIVAAIRIASVVHALACVLDAEAALPTQSATA
;
A
#
# COMPACT_ATOMS: atom_id res chain seq x y z
N MET A 1 11.21 -10.98 12.42
CA MET A 1 12.20 -10.11 11.73
C MET A 1 11.55 -8.75 11.53
N SER A 2 12.21 -7.69 11.97
CA SER A 2 11.72 -6.32 11.76
C SER A 2 11.92 -5.86 10.31
N LEU A 3 11.25 -4.75 9.92
CA LEU A 3 11.51 -4.11 8.63
C LEU A 3 12.95 -3.63 8.51
N ASP A 4 13.53 -3.06 9.58
CA ASP A 4 14.92 -2.62 9.55
C ASP A 4 15.89 -3.79 9.26
N GLU A 5 15.72 -4.94 9.93
CA GLU A 5 16.51 -6.15 9.67
C GLU A 5 16.31 -6.68 8.24
N LEU A 6 15.10 -6.59 7.70
CA LEU A 6 14.80 -7.02 6.34
C LEU A 6 15.43 -6.07 5.31
N ILE A 7 15.32 -4.76 5.54
CA ILE A 7 15.89 -3.71 4.67
C ILE A 7 17.42 -3.77 4.66
N ASP A 8 18.04 -4.18 5.76
CA ASP A 8 19.50 -4.35 5.80
C ASP A 8 20.02 -5.46 4.87
N GLN A 9 19.18 -6.41 4.49
CA GLN A 9 19.49 -7.48 3.53
C GLN A 9 19.36 -7.04 2.05
N ILE A 10 18.85 -5.82 1.77
CA ILE A 10 18.69 -5.33 0.41
C ILE A 10 20.06 -5.15 -0.26
N PRO A 11 20.26 -5.72 -1.46
CA PRO A 11 21.56 -5.70 -2.15
C PRO A 11 21.97 -4.31 -2.62
N ALA A 12 23.26 -4.17 -2.90
CA ALA A 12 23.88 -2.88 -3.24
C ALA A 12 23.26 -2.20 -4.47
N TYR A 13 22.78 -2.97 -5.45
CA TYR A 13 22.13 -2.38 -6.63
C TYR A 13 20.79 -1.67 -6.31
N ALA A 14 20.18 -1.98 -5.16
CA ALA A 14 18.94 -1.37 -4.70
C ALA A 14 19.15 -0.44 -3.49
N LYS A 15 20.38 0.06 -3.28
CA LYS A 15 20.74 0.93 -2.15
C LYS A 15 19.84 2.16 -2.03
N ASP A 16 19.43 2.76 -3.14
CA ASP A 16 18.57 3.95 -3.12
C ASP A 16 17.19 3.65 -2.53
N LEU A 17 16.64 2.46 -2.75
CA LEU A 17 15.36 2.05 -2.15
C LEU A 17 15.48 1.93 -0.63
N LYS A 18 16.59 1.38 -0.12
CA LYS A 18 16.90 1.33 1.32
C LYS A 18 16.95 2.73 1.93
N LEU A 19 17.66 3.66 1.31
CA LEU A 19 17.77 5.04 1.77
C LEU A 19 16.42 5.76 1.74
N ASN A 20 15.67 5.61 0.66
CA ASN A 20 14.33 6.17 0.52
C ASN A 20 13.38 5.64 1.59
N PHE A 21 13.37 4.33 1.86
CA PHE A 21 12.52 3.75 2.89
C PHE A 21 12.84 4.32 4.27
N SER A 22 14.13 4.41 4.62
CA SER A 22 14.56 4.98 5.90
C SER A 22 14.13 6.45 6.04
N SER A 23 14.29 7.25 5.00
CA SER A 23 13.86 8.66 5.01
C SER A 23 12.35 8.79 5.16
N LEU A 24 11.58 8.01 4.39
CA LEU A 24 10.12 8.06 4.40
C LEU A 24 9.49 7.53 5.69
N THR A 25 10.17 6.64 6.41
CA THR A 25 9.62 6.10 7.67
C THR A 25 10.11 6.83 8.92
N LYS A 26 11.29 7.47 8.86
CA LYS A 26 11.94 8.07 10.03
C LYS A 26 12.02 9.61 10.00
N GLN A 27 11.90 10.25 8.82
CA GLN A 27 12.14 11.69 8.67
C GLN A 27 10.95 12.47 8.08
N GLN A 28 9.93 11.79 7.54
CA GLN A 28 8.75 12.47 7.00
C GLN A 28 7.92 13.10 8.13
N THR A 29 7.27 14.22 7.85
CA THR A 29 6.47 15.01 8.80
C THR A 29 5.05 15.27 8.32
N GLU A 30 4.71 14.87 7.10
CA GLU A 30 3.44 15.13 6.45
C GLU A 30 2.31 14.23 6.96
N LEU A 31 2.65 13.01 7.40
CA LEU A 31 1.70 11.99 7.83
C LEU A 31 1.82 11.72 9.33
N THR A 32 0.68 11.50 9.97
CA THR A 32 0.66 10.96 11.34
C THR A 32 1.23 9.54 11.39
N PRO A 33 1.68 9.05 12.57
CA PRO A 33 2.11 7.65 12.70
C PRO A 33 1.07 6.64 12.20
N GLN A 34 -0.22 6.88 12.45
CA GLN A 34 -1.31 6.02 11.96
C GLN A 34 -1.39 6.01 10.43
N GLN A 35 -1.32 7.18 9.81
CA GLN A 35 -1.35 7.31 8.34
C GLN A 35 -0.13 6.65 7.70
N LEU A 36 1.05 6.87 8.24
CA LEU A 36 2.30 6.26 7.78
C LEU A 36 2.24 4.74 7.85
N TRP A 37 2.01 4.19 9.03
CA TRP A 37 2.09 2.75 9.24
C TRP A 37 0.95 1.98 8.59
N GLY A 38 -0.25 2.56 8.54
CA GLY A 38 -1.34 1.98 7.76
C GLY A 38 -1.06 1.97 6.25
N THR A 39 -0.39 3.02 5.73
CA THR A 39 0.07 3.05 4.33
C THR A 39 1.12 1.97 4.08
N VAL A 40 2.09 1.79 4.98
CA VAL A 40 3.11 0.73 4.87
C VAL A 40 2.45 -0.65 4.82
N VAL A 41 1.54 -0.94 5.76
CA VAL A 41 0.83 -2.24 5.82
C VAL A 41 -0.01 -2.48 4.57
N ALA A 42 -0.85 -1.53 4.18
CA ALA A 42 -1.72 -1.68 3.00
C ALA A 42 -0.90 -1.87 1.72
N SER A 43 0.20 -1.12 1.58
CA SER A 43 1.12 -1.22 0.44
C SER A 43 1.89 -2.54 0.43
N ALA A 44 2.33 -3.03 1.59
CA ALA A 44 3.01 -4.32 1.73
C ALA A 44 2.12 -5.47 1.25
N ILE A 45 0.86 -5.50 1.71
CA ILE A 45 -0.12 -6.51 1.29
C ILE A 45 -0.40 -6.41 -0.22
N ALA A 46 -0.59 -5.20 -0.74
CA ALA A 46 -0.82 -4.98 -2.17
C ALA A 46 0.37 -5.41 -3.04
N SER A 47 1.59 -5.34 -2.50
CA SER A 47 2.83 -5.74 -3.18
C SER A 47 3.09 -7.25 -3.16
N ARG A 48 2.35 -8.03 -2.34
CA ARG A 48 2.29 -9.51 -2.35
C ARG A 48 3.58 -10.26 -1.98
N ASN A 49 4.61 -9.60 -1.48
CA ASN A 49 5.79 -10.26 -0.93
C ASN A 49 5.53 -10.68 0.51
N ALA A 50 5.58 -12.00 0.79
CA ALA A 50 5.24 -12.54 2.11
C ALA A 50 6.18 -12.05 3.21
N ARG A 51 7.50 -12.01 2.95
CA ARG A 51 8.51 -11.59 3.94
C ARG A 51 8.35 -10.13 4.32
N PHE A 52 8.14 -9.25 3.33
CA PHE A 52 7.90 -7.83 3.57
C PHE A 52 6.60 -7.61 4.34
N THR A 53 5.54 -8.31 3.95
CA THR A 53 4.23 -8.22 4.63
C THR A 53 4.31 -8.66 6.08
N GLU A 54 4.99 -9.78 6.38
CA GLU A 54 5.18 -10.27 7.75
C GLU A 54 5.93 -9.23 8.62
N ALA A 55 7.05 -8.69 8.12
CA ALA A 55 7.82 -7.68 8.82
C ALA A 55 7.02 -6.38 9.03
N ALA A 56 6.29 -5.93 8.00
CA ALA A 56 5.43 -4.74 8.08
C ALA A 56 4.31 -4.90 9.11
N LEU A 57 3.65 -6.05 9.16
CA LEU A 57 2.61 -6.34 10.15
C LEU A 57 3.18 -6.40 11.58
N SER A 58 4.36 -6.99 11.75
CA SER A 58 5.04 -7.07 13.04
C SER A 58 5.38 -5.68 13.59
N ASP A 59 5.99 -4.83 12.79
CA ASP A 59 6.39 -3.49 13.21
C ASP A 59 5.17 -2.56 13.37
N ALA A 60 4.18 -2.68 12.50
CA ALA A 60 2.95 -1.89 12.60
C ALA A 60 2.10 -2.24 13.82
N ALA A 61 2.18 -3.45 14.36
CA ALA A 61 1.41 -3.88 15.53
C ALA A 61 1.73 -3.08 16.81
N VAL A 62 2.92 -2.45 16.89
CA VAL A 62 3.30 -1.56 17.99
C VAL A 62 3.01 -0.09 17.71
N GLN A 63 2.63 0.26 16.48
CA GLN A 63 2.37 1.61 16.02
C GLN A 63 0.87 1.90 15.81
N LEU A 64 0.11 0.87 15.49
CA LEU A 64 -1.33 0.95 15.22
C LEU A 64 -2.11 0.27 16.34
N SER A 65 -3.32 0.80 16.59
CA SER A 65 -4.31 0.03 17.36
C SER A 65 -4.69 -1.25 16.61
N PRO A 66 -5.21 -2.28 17.32
CA PRO A 66 -5.73 -3.49 16.66
C PRO A 66 -6.75 -3.16 15.56
N GLN A 67 -7.61 -2.16 15.79
CA GLN A 67 -8.59 -1.69 14.83
C GLN A 67 -7.95 -1.00 13.62
N GLY A 68 -6.92 -0.16 13.85
CA GLY A 68 -6.15 0.48 12.77
C GLY A 68 -5.45 -0.54 11.88
N LEU A 69 -4.83 -1.56 12.49
CA LEU A 69 -4.18 -2.64 11.76
C LEU A 69 -5.20 -3.45 10.92
N GLU A 70 -6.37 -3.76 11.48
CA GLU A 70 -7.43 -4.46 10.75
C GLU A 70 -7.99 -3.61 9.60
N ALA A 71 -8.15 -2.30 9.81
CA ALA A 71 -8.59 -1.38 8.77
C ALA A 71 -7.57 -1.27 7.62
N ALA A 72 -6.26 -1.23 7.90
CA ALA A 72 -5.22 -1.23 6.85
C ALA A 72 -5.24 -2.51 6.01
N LYS A 73 -5.41 -3.67 6.65
CA LYS A 73 -5.61 -4.96 5.96
C LYS A 73 -6.88 -4.95 5.11
N SER A 74 -7.96 -4.37 5.65
CA SER A 74 -9.23 -4.25 4.94
C SER A 74 -9.15 -3.35 3.71
N ALA A 75 -8.40 -2.23 3.79
CA ALA A 75 -8.15 -1.35 2.66
C ALA A 75 -7.44 -2.10 1.52
N ALA A 76 -6.38 -2.86 1.84
CA ALA A 76 -5.68 -3.68 0.85
C ALA A 76 -6.59 -4.75 0.22
N ALA A 77 -7.38 -5.44 1.04
CA ALA A 77 -8.26 -6.51 0.58
C ALA A 77 -9.37 -5.98 -0.35
N ILE A 78 -10.07 -4.90 0.07
CA ILE A 78 -11.17 -4.36 -0.73
C ILE A 78 -10.68 -3.71 -2.02
N MET A 79 -9.53 -3.03 -1.99
CA MET A 79 -8.91 -2.47 -3.19
C MET A 79 -8.35 -3.56 -4.12
N GLY A 80 -7.93 -4.70 -3.60
CA GLY A 80 -7.55 -5.85 -4.42
C GLY A 80 -8.68 -6.30 -5.36
N MET A 81 -9.94 -6.22 -4.91
CA MET A 81 -11.12 -6.48 -5.73
C MET A 81 -11.51 -5.27 -6.59
N ASN A 82 -11.68 -4.11 -5.97
CA ASN A 82 -12.21 -2.90 -6.61
C ASN A 82 -11.30 -2.42 -7.74
N ASN A 83 -10.00 -2.43 -7.53
CA ASN A 83 -9.07 -1.94 -8.54
C ASN A 83 -9.12 -2.76 -9.83
N ILE A 84 -9.38 -4.06 -9.77
CA ILE A 84 -9.55 -4.88 -10.96
C ILE A 84 -10.85 -4.53 -11.67
N TYR A 85 -11.97 -4.47 -10.93
CA TYR A 85 -13.28 -4.22 -11.49
C TYR A 85 -13.39 -2.83 -12.13
N TYR A 86 -13.03 -1.79 -11.38
CA TYR A 86 -13.15 -0.41 -11.87
C TYR A 86 -12.09 -0.06 -12.92
N ARG A 87 -10.89 -0.62 -12.86
CA ARG A 87 -9.92 -0.50 -13.94
C ARG A 87 -10.45 -1.12 -15.23
N PHE A 88 -11.10 -2.28 -15.18
CA PHE A 88 -11.73 -2.89 -16.34
C PHE A 88 -12.82 -1.99 -16.91
N THR A 89 -13.78 -1.53 -16.10
CA THR A 89 -14.90 -0.71 -16.57
C THR A 89 -14.45 0.63 -17.15
N HIS A 90 -13.35 1.18 -16.65
CA HIS A 90 -12.76 2.44 -17.14
C HIS A 90 -11.98 2.25 -18.45
N LEU A 91 -11.24 1.16 -18.60
CA LEU A 91 -10.40 0.91 -19.78
C LEU A 91 -11.14 0.26 -20.92
N ALA A 92 -12.25 -0.42 -20.66
CA ALA A 92 -13.06 -1.06 -21.69
C ALA A 92 -13.78 0.01 -22.53
N LYS A 93 -13.63 -0.06 -23.86
CA LYS A 93 -14.24 0.91 -24.79
C LYS A 93 -15.78 0.84 -24.83
N ASN A 94 -16.38 -0.25 -24.35
CA ASN A 94 -17.83 -0.39 -24.31
C ASN A 94 -18.39 0.26 -23.04
N GLU A 95 -18.92 1.45 -23.17
CA GLU A 95 -19.49 2.26 -22.07
C GLU A 95 -20.62 1.57 -21.29
N LYS A 96 -21.27 0.55 -21.88
CA LYS A 96 -22.31 -0.23 -21.18
C LYS A 96 -21.78 -0.90 -19.90
N TYR A 97 -20.50 -1.27 -19.83
CA TYR A 97 -19.95 -1.90 -18.64
C TYR A 97 -20.00 -0.96 -17.42
N ALA A 98 -19.81 0.33 -17.61
CA ALA A 98 -19.87 1.31 -16.53
C ALA A 98 -21.30 1.54 -16.00
N THR A 99 -22.34 1.20 -16.79
CA THR A 99 -23.74 1.38 -16.40
C THR A 99 -24.35 0.15 -15.72
N LEU A 100 -23.66 -0.99 -15.76
CA LEU A 100 -24.15 -2.23 -15.15
C LEU A 100 -23.97 -2.17 -13.63
N PRO A 101 -24.96 -2.70 -12.87
CA PRO A 101 -24.80 -2.80 -11.41
C PRO A 101 -23.59 -3.65 -11.04
N THR A 102 -22.73 -3.13 -10.17
CA THR A 102 -21.49 -3.78 -9.74
C THR A 102 -21.72 -5.14 -9.10
N ARG A 103 -22.79 -5.28 -8.28
CA ARG A 103 -23.18 -6.50 -7.52
C ARG A 103 -22.05 -7.08 -6.65
N LEU A 104 -21.07 -6.25 -6.27
CA LEU A 104 -19.99 -6.59 -5.34
C LEU A 104 -20.25 -5.91 -3.99
N ARG A 105 -20.00 -6.64 -2.92
CA ARG A 105 -20.17 -6.10 -1.55
C ARG A 105 -18.93 -5.30 -1.16
N MET A 106 -19.15 -4.07 -0.68
CA MET A 106 -18.09 -3.12 -0.29
C MET A 106 -18.38 -2.49 1.07
N ASN A 107 -19.08 -3.19 1.95
CA ASN A 107 -19.55 -2.63 3.22
C ASN A 107 -18.40 -2.11 4.09
N VAL A 108 -17.24 -2.75 4.04
CA VAL A 108 -16.06 -2.39 4.84
C VAL A 108 -15.60 -0.94 4.60
N ILE A 109 -15.85 -0.37 3.43
CA ILE A 109 -15.54 1.04 3.12
C ILE A 109 -16.24 2.02 4.06
N ARG A 110 -17.37 1.60 4.67
CA ARG A 110 -18.14 2.40 5.63
C ARG A 110 -18.07 1.90 7.07
N THR A 111 -17.51 0.71 7.29
CA THR A 111 -17.53 0.02 8.59
C THR A 111 -16.14 -0.33 9.11
N HIS A 112 -15.09 0.28 8.57
CA HIS A 112 -13.68 0.02 8.95
C HIS A 112 -13.33 0.51 10.37
N GLY A 113 -14.12 1.43 10.94
CA GLY A 113 -14.05 1.83 12.36
C GLY A 113 -12.90 2.74 12.76
N ILE A 114 -12.25 3.39 11.79
CA ILE A 114 -11.22 4.43 11.97
C ILE A 114 -11.65 5.73 11.28
N GLU A 115 -10.82 6.77 11.35
CA GLU A 115 -11.06 7.99 10.59
C GLU A 115 -11.12 7.71 9.08
N GLN A 116 -12.17 8.24 8.43
CA GLN A 116 -12.41 7.99 7.00
C GLN A 116 -11.21 8.40 6.14
N VAL A 117 -10.56 9.52 6.47
CA VAL A 117 -9.42 10.02 5.69
C VAL A 117 -8.22 9.09 5.70
N ASP A 118 -7.96 8.40 6.81
CA ASP A 118 -6.86 7.44 6.89
C ASP A 118 -7.15 6.22 6.00
N PHE A 119 -8.38 5.72 6.03
CA PHE A 119 -8.81 4.62 5.17
C PHE A 119 -8.73 4.98 3.68
N GLU A 120 -9.19 6.18 3.30
CA GLU A 120 -9.12 6.69 1.94
C GLU A 120 -7.67 6.84 1.46
N LEU A 121 -6.76 7.32 2.33
CA LEU A 121 -5.34 7.44 2.04
C LEU A 121 -4.72 6.08 1.72
N TRP A 122 -5.03 5.06 2.52
CA TRP A 122 -4.55 3.70 2.30
C TRP A 122 -5.15 3.07 1.03
N CYS A 123 -6.43 3.33 0.75
CA CYS A 123 -7.06 2.91 -0.52
C CYS A 123 -6.40 3.58 -1.73
N THR A 124 -6.02 4.86 -1.62
CA THR A 124 -5.30 5.58 -2.69
C THR A 124 -3.93 4.94 -2.95
N ALA A 125 -3.17 4.65 -1.90
CA ALA A 125 -1.86 4.00 -2.01
C ALA A 125 -1.96 2.62 -2.70
N VAL A 126 -2.91 1.79 -2.29
CA VAL A 126 -3.15 0.48 -2.92
C VAL A 126 -3.60 0.62 -4.37
N SER A 127 -4.46 1.60 -4.65
CA SER A 127 -4.96 1.86 -6.01
C SER A 127 -3.84 2.32 -6.95
N ALA A 128 -2.85 3.06 -6.43
CA ALA A 128 -1.66 3.44 -7.19
C ALA A 128 -0.80 2.21 -7.53
N ILE A 129 -0.53 1.32 -6.57
CA ILE A 129 0.20 0.06 -6.81
C ILE A 129 -0.50 -0.79 -7.87
N ASN A 130 -1.82 -0.90 -7.80
CA ASN A 130 -2.61 -1.71 -8.72
C ASN A 130 -2.91 -1.00 -10.07
N GLY A 131 -2.57 0.28 -10.23
CA GLY A 131 -2.77 1.03 -11.48
C GLY A 131 -4.24 1.28 -11.84
N CYS A 132 -5.11 1.58 -10.86
CA CYS A 132 -6.52 1.89 -11.09
C CYS A 132 -6.75 3.41 -11.06
N GLY A 133 -6.64 4.10 -12.21
CA GLY A 133 -6.85 5.55 -12.30
C GLY A 133 -8.19 6.01 -11.74
N ALA A 134 -9.29 5.38 -12.13
CA ALA A 134 -10.63 5.73 -11.63
C ALA A 134 -10.76 5.58 -10.10
N CYS A 135 -10.04 4.60 -9.51
CA CYS A 135 -10.02 4.44 -8.05
C CYS A 135 -9.18 5.54 -7.38
N ILE A 136 -8.02 5.88 -7.97
CA ILE A 136 -7.18 6.97 -7.49
C ILE A 136 -7.97 8.28 -7.47
N ASP A 137 -8.61 8.64 -8.59
CA ASP A 137 -9.40 9.87 -8.70
C ASP A 137 -10.51 9.93 -7.64
N SER A 138 -11.22 8.81 -7.43
CA SER A 138 -12.32 8.74 -6.45
C SER A 138 -11.83 8.95 -5.01
N HIS A 139 -10.76 8.29 -4.60
CA HIS A 139 -10.22 8.40 -3.24
C HIS A 139 -9.52 9.74 -3.01
N GLU A 140 -8.75 10.23 -4.00
CA GLU A 140 -8.11 11.53 -3.97
C GLU A 140 -9.13 12.66 -3.79
N GLN A 141 -10.23 12.62 -4.52
CA GLN A 141 -11.31 13.60 -4.39
C GLN A 141 -11.87 13.64 -2.96
N VAL A 142 -12.06 12.49 -2.31
CA VAL A 142 -12.52 12.45 -0.91
C VAL A 142 -11.48 13.05 0.01
N LEU A 143 -10.20 12.72 -0.15
CA LEU A 143 -9.10 13.27 0.64
C LEU A 143 -9.04 14.80 0.52
N ARG A 144 -9.10 15.33 -0.69
CA ARG A 144 -9.11 16.79 -0.95
C ARG A 144 -10.32 17.48 -0.32
N GLN A 145 -11.52 16.90 -0.42
CA GLN A 145 -12.73 17.44 0.22
C GLN A 145 -12.62 17.44 1.75
N LYS A 146 -11.82 16.57 2.33
CA LYS A 146 -11.56 16.47 3.78
C LYS A 146 -10.35 17.30 4.23
N GLY A 147 -9.74 18.08 3.34
CA GLY A 147 -8.67 19.01 3.65
C GLY A 147 -7.25 18.43 3.63
N PHE A 148 -7.06 17.22 3.10
CA PHE A 148 -5.71 16.71 2.86
C PHE A 148 -4.99 17.54 1.81
N SER A 149 -3.73 17.85 2.06
CA SER A 149 -2.89 18.54 1.10
C SER A 149 -2.34 17.56 0.05
N GLU A 150 -1.90 18.10 -1.08
CA GLU A 150 -1.21 17.33 -2.11
C GLU A 150 0.06 16.68 -1.59
N GLU A 151 0.78 17.36 -0.70
CA GLU A 151 2.02 16.88 -0.06
C GLU A 151 1.75 15.63 0.78
N GLN A 152 0.65 15.61 1.55
CA GLN A 152 0.25 14.45 2.36
C GLN A 152 -0.10 13.25 1.46
N ILE A 153 -0.86 13.47 0.40
CA ILE A 153 -1.22 12.41 -0.55
C ILE A 153 0.04 11.88 -1.24
N VAL A 154 0.91 12.76 -1.73
CA VAL A 154 2.15 12.37 -2.39
C VAL A 154 3.10 11.65 -1.42
N ALA A 155 3.12 12.01 -0.13
CA ALA A 155 3.91 11.28 0.87
C ALA A 155 3.47 9.80 0.97
N ALA A 156 2.16 9.54 1.00
CA ALA A 156 1.65 8.16 0.99
C ALA A 156 2.00 7.41 -0.32
N ILE A 157 1.94 8.09 -1.47
CA ILE A 157 2.31 7.49 -2.76
C ILE A 157 3.82 7.17 -2.82
N ARG A 158 4.69 8.02 -2.26
CA ARG A 158 6.13 7.73 -2.15
C ARG A 158 6.38 6.48 -1.33
N ILE A 159 5.68 6.31 -0.20
CA ILE A 159 5.75 5.11 0.64
C ILE A 159 5.32 3.89 -0.18
N ALA A 160 4.16 3.94 -0.83
CA ALA A 160 3.65 2.84 -1.65
C ALA A 160 4.64 2.44 -2.76
N SER A 161 5.24 3.41 -3.43
CA SER A 161 6.22 3.18 -4.51
C SER A 161 7.47 2.47 -4.00
N VAL A 162 8.02 2.92 -2.87
CA VAL A 162 9.23 2.32 -2.29
C VAL A 162 8.95 0.94 -1.72
N VAL A 163 7.83 0.76 -1.02
CA VAL A 163 7.40 -0.55 -0.50
C VAL A 163 7.24 -1.55 -1.63
N HIS A 164 6.56 -1.16 -2.72
CA HIS A 164 6.38 -2.03 -3.87
C HIS A 164 7.71 -2.40 -4.53
N ALA A 165 8.60 -1.45 -4.72
CA ALA A 165 9.92 -1.70 -5.30
C ALA A 165 10.77 -2.63 -4.42
N LEU A 166 10.76 -2.45 -3.09
CA LEU A 166 11.46 -3.34 -2.15
C LEU A 166 10.88 -4.77 -2.18
N ALA A 167 9.57 -4.91 -2.26
CA ALA A 167 8.93 -6.21 -2.43
C ALA A 167 9.40 -6.92 -3.70
N CYS A 168 9.49 -6.20 -4.84
CA CYS A 168 10.02 -6.74 -6.09
C CYS A 168 11.49 -7.17 -5.97
N VAL A 169 12.33 -6.40 -5.26
CA VAL A 169 13.74 -6.80 -5.01
C VAL A 169 13.80 -8.07 -4.20
N LEU A 170 13.02 -8.20 -3.14
CA LEU A 170 12.99 -9.39 -2.30
C LEU A 170 12.52 -10.64 -3.06
N ASP A 171 11.55 -10.49 -3.97
CA ASP A 171 11.11 -11.58 -4.84
C ASP A 171 12.21 -11.99 -5.83
N ALA A 172 12.91 -11.02 -6.41
CA ALA A 172 14.03 -11.27 -7.32
C ALA A 172 15.18 -12.01 -6.62
N GLU A 173 15.56 -11.57 -5.40
CA GLU A 173 16.61 -12.23 -4.62
C GLU A 173 16.20 -13.65 -4.18
N ALA A 174 14.93 -13.87 -3.85
CA ALA A 174 14.42 -15.19 -3.49
C ALA A 174 14.37 -16.16 -4.67
N ALA A 175 14.32 -15.66 -5.91
CA ALA A 175 14.32 -16.47 -7.13
C ALA A 175 15.73 -16.88 -7.59
N LEU A 176 16.79 -16.27 -7.02
CA LEU A 176 18.16 -16.64 -7.34
C LEU A 176 18.48 -18.04 -6.78
N PRO A 177 19.19 -18.91 -7.55
CA PRO A 177 19.67 -20.18 -7.03
C PRO A 177 20.53 -19.91 -5.78
N THR A 178 20.25 -20.60 -4.68
CA THR A 178 21.17 -20.62 -3.54
C THR A 178 22.54 -21.11 -4.07
N GLN A 179 23.53 -20.23 -4.07
CA GLN A 179 24.90 -20.65 -4.34
C GLN A 179 25.22 -21.71 -3.26
N SER A 180 25.21 -22.97 -3.66
CA SER A 180 25.72 -24.04 -2.82
C SER A 180 27.14 -23.63 -2.48
N ALA A 181 27.40 -23.42 -1.18
CA ALA A 181 28.76 -23.23 -0.68
C ALA A 181 29.57 -24.45 -1.15
N THR A 182 30.33 -24.26 -2.22
CA THR A 182 31.37 -25.21 -2.60
C THR A 182 32.42 -25.13 -1.48
N ALA A 183 32.47 -26.19 -0.71
CA ALA A 183 33.46 -26.44 0.32
C ALA A 183 34.86 -26.50 -0.27
#